data_e57c879ad977e8b52c3dcc9015084374
#
_entry.id   e57c879ad977e8b52c3dcc9015084374
#
_cell.length_a   1.000
_cell.length_b   1.000
_cell.length_c   1.000
_cell.angle_alpha   90.00
_cell.angle_beta   90.00
_cell.angle_gamma   90.00
#
_symmetry.space_group_name_H-M   'P 1'
#
loop_
_entity.id
_entity.type
_entity.pdbx_description
1 polymer ?
#
loop_
_entity_poly.entity_id
_entity_poly.type
_entity_poly.pdbx_seq_one_letter_code
_entity_poly.pdbx_strand_id
1 'polypeptide(L)'
;MDLFYGRMSGNSARSLFALYEADAVFTPHVLDTNAGENRAAAYLALNPMGKIPALTDGAFRIWESNAINIYVAEKYPASALLPATIEGRAGVNRWLFFQTGHVTPACQPIFRATSRRMQEFWKIQGDAQAAEAGRKELARWLPVLEGALAGRDWLEGDFTLADIAFAPHLWLIVDAGFDLSPYPAVDAWLDRMLARPAWRRTAEMVFWGV
;
A
#
# COMPACT_ATOMS: atom_id res chain seq x y z
N MET A 1 -7.38 18.05 -5.28
CA MET A 1 -6.77 17.41 -4.10
C MET A 1 -5.25 17.48 -4.24
N ASP A 2 -4.52 17.51 -3.13
CA ASP A 2 -3.07 17.45 -3.12
C ASP A 2 -2.63 16.22 -2.32
N LEU A 3 -1.83 15.33 -2.92
CA LEU A 3 -1.27 14.16 -2.24
C LEU A 3 0.19 14.42 -1.92
N PHE A 4 0.53 14.39 -0.64
CA PHE A 4 1.91 14.43 -0.15
C PHE A 4 2.40 13.00 0.07
N TYR A 5 3.42 12.60 -0.66
CA TYR A 5 3.91 11.23 -0.67
C TYR A 5 5.45 11.18 -0.61
N GLY A 6 6.00 10.03 -0.31
CA GLY A 6 7.45 9.82 -0.37
C GLY A 6 7.79 8.61 -1.23
N ARG A 7 9.00 8.63 -1.79
CA ARG A 7 9.54 7.51 -2.56
C ARG A 7 9.87 6.31 -1.66
N MET A 8 9.99 5.14 -2.26
CA MET A 8 10.29 3.86 -1.60
C MET A 8 9.31 3.53 -0.44
N SER A 9 8.05 3.96 -0.57
CA SER A 9 7.01 3.80 0.45
C SER A 9 5.80 3.03 -0.07
N GLY A 10 5.58 1.82 0.45
CA GLY A 10 4.40 1.02 0.14
C GLY A 10 3.08 1.70 0.53
N ASN A 11 3.08 2.51 1.60
CA ASN A 11 1.89 3.29 2.00
C ASN A 11 1.60 4.43 1.02
N SER A 12 2.63 5.12 0.50
CA SER A 12 2.47 6.12 -0.55
C SER A 12 1.99 5.50 -1.86
N ALA A 13 2.57 4.35 -2.23
CA ALA A 13 2.15 3.59 -3.41
C ALA A 13 0.68 3.18 -3.32
N ARG A 14 0.21 2.74 -2.15
CA ARG A 14 -1.20 2.40 -1.93
C ARG A 14 -2.15 3.55 -2.24
N SER A 15 -1.84 4.75 -1.78
CA SER A 15 -2.71 5.91 -2.02
C SER A 15 -2.63 6.41 -3.46
N LEU A 16 -1.45 6.42 -4.07
CA LEU A 16 -1.31 6.74 -5.49
C LEU A 16 -2.07 5.74 -6.37
N PHE A 17 -1.98 4.45 -6.05
CA PHE A 17 -2.69 3.41 -6.79
C PHE A 17 -4.21 3.62 -6.73
N ALA A 18 -4.78 3.88 -5.56
CA ALA A 18 -6.20 4.17 -5.41
C ALA A 18 -6.63 5.44 -6.16
N LEU A 19 -5.82 6.51 -6.10
CA LEU A 19 -6.09 7.75 -6.84
C LEU A 19 -6.10 7.54 -8.36
N TYR A 20 -5.15 6.76 -8.89
CA TYR A 20 -5.10 6.44 -10.32
C TYR A 20 -6.23 5.49 -10.75
N GLU A 21 -6.60 4.50 -9.95
CA GLU A 21 -7.75 3.62 -10.24
C GLU A 21 -9.08 4.38 -10.20
N ALA A 22 -9.17 5.41 -9.39
CA ALA A 22 -10.36 6.25 -9.29
C ALA A 22 -10.43 7.34 -10.38
N ASP A 23 -9.45 7.44 -11.29
CA ASP A 23 -9.29 8.58 -12.22
C ASP A 23 -9.41 9.93 -11.51
N ALA A 24 -8.91 10.00 -10.28
CA ALA A 24 -9.01 11.16 -9.43
C ALA A 24 -8.16 12.32 -9.95
N VAL A 25 -8.67 13.54 -9.86
CA VAL A 25 -7.91 14.77 -10.15
C VAL A 25 -7.15 15.19 -8.89
N PHE A 26 -5.82 15.13 -8.94
CA PHE A 26 -4.95 15.51 -7.82
C PHE A 26 -3.58 16.00 -8.29
N THR A 27 -2.91 16.76 -7.44
CA THR A 27 -1.52 17.20 -7.61
C THR A 27 -0.62 16.39 -6.68
N PRO A 28 0.36 15.63 -7.19
CA PRO A 28 1.32 14.91 -6.35
C PRO A 28 2.44 15.82 -5.88
N HIS A 29 2.74 15.78 -4.58
CA HIS A 29 3.86 16.47 -3.94
C HIS A 29 4.80 15.43 -3.32
N VAL A 30 5.98 15.22 -3.92
CA VAL A 30 6.98 14.31 -3.37
C VAL A 30 7.72 14.99 -2.23
N LEU A 31 7.90 14.27 -1.11
CA LEU A 31 8.69 14.70 0.03
C LEU A 31 9.99 13.90 0.11
N ASP A 32 11.10 14.58 0.29
CA ASP A 32 12.37 13.94 0.66
C ASP A 32 12.37 13.63 2.17
N THR A 33 11.98 12.40 2.48
CA THR A 33 11.95 11.91 3.86
C THR A 33 13.36 11.73 4.46
N ASN A 34 14.40 11.57 3.61
CA ASN A 34 15.78 11.50 4.07
C ASN A 34 16.32 12.89 4.45
N ALA A 35 15.85 13.95 3.79
CA ALA A 35 16.11 15.34 4.18
C ALA A 35 15.25 15.81 5.36
N GLY A 36 14.27 15.01 5.80
CA GLY A 36 13.40 15.32 6.93
C GLY A 36 12.24 16.26 6.57
N GLU A 37 11.88 16.44 5.30
CA GLU A 37 10.78 17.31 4.88
C GLU A 37 9.45 16.93 5.52
N ASN A 38 9.24 15.63 5.79
CA ASN A 38 8.08 15.13 6.53
C ASN A 38 8.09 15.50 8.04
N ARG A 39 9.14 16.15 8.54
CA ARG A 39 9.28 16.69 9.90
C ARG A 39 9.21 18.21 9.94
N ALA A 40 9.18 18.88 8.79
CA ALA A 40 9.00 20.32 8.72
C ALA A 40 7.65 20.74 9.32
N ALA A 41 7.63 21.92 9.97
CA ALA A 41 6.42 22.42 10.65
C ALA A 41 5.21 22.50 9.70
N ALA A 42 5.43 22.89 8.44
CA ALA A 42 4.37 22.95 7.43
C ALA A 42 3.73 21.58 7.16
N TYR A 43 4.54 20.51 7.08
CA TYR A 43 3.99 19.16 6.89
C TYR A 43 3.38 18.59 8.19
N LEU A 44 3.98 18.85 9.34
CA LEU A 44 3.41 18.43 10.64
C LEU A 44 2.04 19.06 10.90
N ALA A 45 1.76 20.24 10.35
CA ALA A 45 0.43 20.83 10.38
C ALA A 45 -0.61 20.08 9.51
N LEU A 46 -0.17 19.27 8.52
CA LEU A 46 -1.02 18.39 7.70
C LEU A 46 -1.14 17.00 8.34
N ASN A 47 -0.03 16.44 8.79
CA ASN A 47 0.02 15.15 9.45
C ASN A 47 0.92 15.23 10.70
N PRO A 48 0.33 15.32 11.89
CA PRO A 48 1.09 15.49 13.15
C PRO A 48 2.00 14.30 13.49
N MET A 49 1.78 13.13 12.86
CA MET A 49 2.66 11.97 13.00
C MET A 49 3.96 12.12 12.20
N GLY A 50 4.02 13.06 11.24
CA GLY A 50 5.15 13.21 10.33
C GLY A 50 5.41 11.97 9.48
N LYS A 51 4.37 11.18 9.19
CA LYS A 51 4.42 10.03 8.29
C LYS A 51 3.82 10.38 6.92
N ILE A 52 4.14 9.60 5.92
CA ILE A 52 3.61 9.70 4.57
C ILE A 52 2.75 8.44 4.27
N PRO A 53 1.70 8.59 3.46
CA PRO A 53 1.18 9.79 2.80
C PRO A 53 0.27 10.65 3.67
N ALA A 54 -0.04 11.87 3.18
CA ALA A 54 -1.16 12.71 3.62
C ALA A 54 -1.85 13.32 2.40
N LEU A 55 -3.14 13.63 2.52
CA LEU A 55 -3.92 14.24 1.45
C LEU A 55 -4.66 15.47 1.97
N THR A 56 -4.74 16.52 1.14
CA THR A 56 -5.60 17.67 1.37
C THR A 56 -6.61 17.83 0.26
N ASP A 57 -7.81 18.34 0.60
CA ASP A 57 -8.85 18.68 -0.34
C ASP A 57 -9.52 19.98 0.13
N GLY A 58 -9.05 21.12 -0.38
CA GLY A 58 -9.37 22.41 0.19
C GLY A 58 -8.91 22.52 1.65
N ALA A 59 -9.82 22.76 2.58
CA ALA A 59 -9.54 22.82 4.01
C ALA A 59 -9.49 21.45 4.70
N PHE A 60 -9.99 20.39 4.05
CA PHE A 60 -10.00 19.04 4.60
C PHE A 60 -8.60 18.43 4.53
N ARG A 61 -8.19 17.75 5.58
CA ARG A 61 -6.89 17.08 5.71
C ARG A 61 -7.10 15.68 6.22
N ILE A 62 -6.42 14.71 5.62
CA ILE A 62 -6.50 13.31 6.02
C ILE A 62 -5.14 12.64 5.86
N TRP A 63 -4.81 11.75 6.79
CA TRP A 63 -3.66 10.88 6.80
C TRP A 63 -4.10 9.44 7.13
N GLU A 64 -3.21 8.46 7.16
CA GLU A 64 -3.43 7.02 7.03
C GLU A 64 -3.86 6.63 5.61
N SER A 65 -3.01 5.87 4.93
CA SER A 65 -3.20 5.54 3.51
C SER A 65 -4.54 4.85 3.22
N ASN A 66 -5.01 3.96 4.10
CA ASN A 66 -6.32 3.32 3.92
C ASN A 66 -7.47 4.29 4.12
N ALA A 67 -7.35 5.25 5.06
CA ALA A 67 -8.36 6.29 5.24
C ALA A 67 -8.41 7.26 4.04
N ILE A 68 -7.24 7.62 3.49
CA ILE A 68 -7.15 8.39 2.23
C ILE A 68 -7.86 7.65 1.11
N ASN A 69 -7.62 6.34 0.97
CA ASN A 69 -8.21 5.53 -0.08
C ASN A 69 -9.73 5.43 0.04
N ILE A 70 -10.26 5.26 1.27
CA ILE A 70 -11.71 5.28 1.52
C ILE A 70 -12.29 6.64 1.11
N TYR A 71 -11.66 7.76 1.54
CA TYR A 71 -12.10 9.09 1.17
C TYR A 71 -12.13 9.29 -0.36
N VAL A 72 -11.11 8.83 -1.07
CA VAL A 72 -11.04 8.90 -2.54
C VAL A 72 -12.16 8.07 -3.18
N ALA A 73 -12.36 6.84 -2.75
CA ALA A 73 -13.42 5.98 -3.28
C ALA A 73 -14.83 6.54 -3.05
N GLU A 74 -15.07 7.15 -1.88
CA GLU A 74 -16.34 7.84 -1.57
C GLU A 74 -16.53 9.09 -2.45
N LYS A 75 -15.47 9.83 -2.72
CA LYS A 75 -15.52 11.04 -3.55
C LYS A 75 -15.67 10.71 -5.04
N TYR A 76 -15.17 9.55 -5.48
CA TYR A 76 -15.23 9.07 -6.87
C TYR A 76 -15.99 7.73 -6.94
N PRO A 77 -17.31 7.70 -6.65
CA PRO A 77 -18.07 6.46 -6.53
C PRO A 77 -18.17 5.68 -7.85
N ALA A 78 -18.00 6.35 -9.00
CA ALA A 78 -17.96 5.69 -10.30
C ALA A 78 -16.78 4.73 -10.47
N SER A 79 -15.73 4.83 -9.63
CA SER A 79 -14.59 3.91 -9.63
C SER A 79 -14.96 2.51 -9.13
N ALA A 80 -16.07 2.36 -8.43
CA ALA A 80 -16.51 1.11 -7.77
C ALA A 80 -15.49 0.49 -6.80
N LEU A 81 -14.47 1.25 -6.38
CA LEU A 81 -13.44 0.77 -5.44
C LEU A 81 -13.98 0.48 -4.04
N LEU A 82 -15.16 1.00 -3.72
CA LEU A 82 -15.86 0.71 -2.47
C LEU A 82 -17.29 0.26 -2.78
N PRO A 83 -17.72 -0.93 -2.31
CA PRO A 83 -19.07 -1.42 -2.55
C PRO A 83 -20.17 -0.48 -2.01
N ALA A 84 -21.34 -0.49 -2.65
CA ALA A 84 -22.46 0.33 -2.23
C ALA A 84 -23.17 -0.22 -0.96
N THR A 85 -23.13 -1.53 -0.73
CA THR A 85 -23.80 -2.18 0.41
C THR A 85 -23.00 -2.06 1.69
N ILE A 86 -23.71 -2.12 2.82
CA ILE A 86 -23.07 -2.08 4.16
C ILE A 86 -22.18 -3.31 4.36
N GLU A 87 -22.64 -4.48 3.95
CA GLU A 87 -21.93 -5.75 4.05
C GLU A 87 -20.66 -5.74 3.21
N GLY A 88 -20.72 -5.25 1.97
CA GLY A 88 -19.57 -5.11 1.09
C GLY A 88 -18.52 -4.14 1.66
N ARG A 89 -18.94 -2.99 2.21
CA ARG A 89 -18.06 -2.05 2.88
C ARG A 89 -17.41 -2.66 4.12
N ALA A 90 -18.16 -3.43 4.90
CA ALA A 90 -17.63 -4.16 6.05
C ALA A 90 -16.61 -5.21 5.63
N GLY A 91 -16.85 -5.92 4.51
CA GLY A 91 -15.91 -6.85 3.89
C GLY A 91 -14.60 -6.17 3.51
N VAL A 92 -14.66 -5.06 2.76
CA VAL A 92 -13.47 -4.26 2.43
C VAL A 92 -12.75 -3.80 3.69
N ASN A 93 -13.45 -3.20 4.66
CA ASN A 93 -12.83 -2.72 5.90
C ASN A 93 -12.12 -3.84 6.67
N ARG A 94 -12.70 -5.05 6.73
CA ARG A 94 -12.05 -6.23 7.32
C ARG A 94 -10.66 -6.45 6.72
N TRP A 95 -10.53 -6.39 5.39
CA TRP A 95 -9.26 -6.55 4.70
C TRP A 95 -8.29 -5.38 4.96
N LEU A 96 -8.79 -4.13 5.01
CA LEU A 96 -7.95 -2.97 5.32
C LEU A 96 -7.35 -3.08 6.73
N PHE A 97 -8.14 -3.48 7.72
CA PHE A 97 -7.65 -3.71 9.09
C PHE A 97 -6.72 -4.92 9.18
N PHE A 98 -7.04 -6.03 8.51
CA PHE A 98 -6.17 -7.19 8.46
C PHE A 98 -4.82 -6.86 7.83
N GLN A 99 -4.83 -6.11 6.74
CA GLN A 99 -3.62 -5.66 6.08
C GLN A 99 -2.76 -4.77 7.00
N THR A 100 -3.37 -3.78 7.66
CA THR A 100 -2.65 -2.83 8.51
C THR A 100 -2.16 -3.48 9.80
N GLY A 101 -2.99 -4.32 10.42
CA GLY A 101 -2.69 -4.92 11.72
C GLY A 101 -1.76 -6.13 11.64
N HIS A 102 -1.71 -6.83 10.52
CA HIS A 102 -1.02 -8.12 10.43
C HIS A 102 -0.03 -8.20 9.26
N VAL A 103 -0.48 -7.97 8.01
CA VAL A 103 0.35 -8.23 6.84
C VAL A 103 1.44 -7.18 6.64
N THR A 104 1.12 -5.89 6.73
CA THR A 104 2.14 -4.83 6.62
C THR A 104 3.23 -4.94 7.70
N PRO A 105 2.91 -5.14 8.99
CA PRO A 105 3.94 -5.32 10.01
C PRO A 105 4.85 -6.53 9.75
N ALA A 106 4.31 -7.62 9.17
CA ALA A 106 5.11 -8.79 8.81
C ALA A 106 6.00 -8.55 7.58
N CYS A 107 5.51 -7.81 6.56
CA CYS A 107 6.28 -7.50 5.35
C CYS A 107 7.42 -6.51 5.60
N GLN A 108 7.22 -5.49 6.43
CA GLN A 108 8.17 -4.39 6.61
C GLN A 108 9.58 -4.84 7.01
N PRO A 109 9.79 -5.69 8.01
CA PRO A 109 11.13 -6.13 8.39
C PRO A 109 11.78 -6.97 7.27
N ILE A 110 11.01 -7.71 6.47
CA ILE A 110 11.54 -8.54 5.39
C ILE A 110 12.18 -7.64 4.33
N PHE A 111 11.43 -6.74 3.68
CA PHE A 111 11.99 -5.93 2.60
C PHE A 111 13.05 -4.92 3.10
N ARG A 112 12.95 -4.44 4.34
CA ARG A 112 13.99 -3.57 4.92
C ARG A 112 15.32 -4.31 5.14
N ALA A 113 15.27 -5.59 5.46
CA ALA A 113 16.47 -6.39 5.69
C ALA A 113 17.06 -6.99 4.41
N THR A 114 16.25 -7.23 3.36
CA THR A 114 16.68 -7.99 2.19
C THR A 114 16.78 -7.16 0.92
N SER A 115 16.03 -6.05 0.80
CA SER A 115 16.13 -5.16 -0.36
C SER A 115 17.32 -4.21 -0.25
N ARG A 116 18.37 -4.47 -1.05
CA ARG A 116 19.54 -3.58 -1.13
C ARG A 116 19.15 -2.16 -1.51
N ARG A 117 18.26 -2.01 -2.49
CA ARG A 117 17.76 -0.70 -2.95
C ARG A 117 17.08 0.10 -1.82
N MET A 118 16.28 -0.57 -0.99
CA MET A 118 15.66 0.07 0.18
C MET A 118 16.70 0.49 1.21
N GLN A 119 17.69 -0.36 1.48
CA GLN A 119 18.76 -0.06 2.44
C GLN A 119 19.61 1.14 1.99
N GLU A 120 19.97 1.19 0.71
CA GLU A 120 20.70 2.31 0.12
C GLU A 120 19.89 3.62 0.17
N PHE A 121 18.62 3.56 -0.24
CA PHE A 121 17.74 4.73 -0.24
C PHE A 121 17.49 5.29 1.17
N TRP A 122 17.13 4.43 2.13
CA TRP A 122 16.81 4.82 3.50
C TRP A 122 18.05 4.96 4.41
N LYS A 123 19.25 4.64 3.91
CA LYS A 123 20.50 4.60 4.66
C LYS A 123 20.40 3.78 5.95
N ILE A 124 19.78 2.61 5.84
CA ILE A 124 19.56 1.68 6.95
C ILE A 124 20.32 0.38 6.76
N GLN A 125 20.63 -0.28 7.86
CA GLN A 125 21.12 -1.65 7.84
C GLN A 125 19.97 -2.63 7.99
N GLY A 126 20.08 -3.79 7.32
CA GLY A 126 19.12 -4.86 7.46
C GLY A 126 19.24 -5.57 8.80
N ASP A 127 18.11 -5.92 9.39
CA ASP A 127 18.02 -6.76 10.59
C ASP A 127 17.50 -8.14 10.18
N ALA A 128 18.41 -9.12 10.12
CA ALA A 128 18.10 -10.50 9.72
C ALA A 128 17.16 -11.20 10.72
N GLN A 129 17.28 -10.89 12.02
CA GLN A 129 16.42 -11.48 13.04
C GLN A 129 14.97 -10.93 12.92
N ALA A 130 14.83 -9.63 12.72
CA ALA A 130 13.52 -9.02 12.46
C ALA A 130 12.89 -9.54 11.16
N ALA A 131 13.69 -9.74 10.10
CA ALA A 131 13.21 -10.33 8.85
C ALA A 131 12.71 -11.77 9.05
N GLU A 132 13.41 -12.56 9.83
CA GLU A 132 13.01 -13.95 10.12
C GLU A 132 11.70 -13.98 10.94
N ALA A 133 11.57 -13.09 11.93
CA ALA A 133 10.31 -12.92 12.66
C ALA A 133 9.16 -12.50 11.72
N GLY A 134 9.44 -11.57 10.81
CA GLY A 134 8.47 -11.15 9.77
C GLY A 134 8.05 -12.31 8.87
N ARG A 135 8.99 -13.15 8.42
CA ARG A 135 8.66 -14.35 7.61
C ARG A 135 7.77 -15.33 8.37
N LYS A 136 8.04 -15.59 9.65
CA LYS A 136 7.21 -16.46 10.50
C LYS A 136 5.80 -15.91 10.66
N GLU A 137 5.66 -14.61 10.88
CA GLU A 137 4.33 -13.99 10.96
C GLU A 137 3.63 -14.03 9.59
N LEU A 138 4.32 -13.73 8.50
CA LEU A 138 3.72 -13.75 7.17
C LEU A 138 3.25 -15.16 6.77
N ALA A 139 3.98 -16.21 7.17
CA ALA A 139 3.58 -17.61 6.98
C ALA A 139 2.25 -17.96 7.68
N ARG A 140 1.84 -17.21 8.69
CA ARG A 140 0.51 -17.35 9.35
C ARG A 140 -0.59 -16.63 8.58
N TRP A 141 -0.26 -15.54 7.88
CA TRP A 141 -1.24 -14.65 7.27
C TRP A 141 -1.45 -14.91 5.79
N LEU A 142 -0.43 -15.36 5.04
CA LEU A 142 -0.57 -15.70 3.62
C LEU A 142 -1.61 -16.80 3.36
N PRO A 143 -1.73 -17.87 4.17
CA PRO A 143 -2.81 -18.86 3.99
C PRO A 143 -4.23 -18.27 4.06
N VAL A 144 -4.42 -17.17 4.79
CA VAL A 144 -5.72 -16.48 4.85
C VAL A 144 -6.04 -15.80 3.52
N LEU A 145 -5.04 -15.14 2.91
CA LEU A 145 -5.18 -14.55 1.58
C LEU A 145 -5.33 -15.62 0.50
N GLU A 146 -4.52 -16.69 0.57
CA GLU A 146 -4.55 -17.83 -0.35
C GLU A 146 -5.94 -18.46 -0.38
N GLY A 147 -6.52 -18.75 0.79
CA GLY A 147 -7.86 -19.31 0.89
C GLY A 147 -8.95 -18.37 0.40
N ALA A 148 -8.81 -17.07 0.60
CA ALA A 148 -9.76 -16.08 0.14
C ALA A 148 -9.75 -15.90 -1.39
N LEU A 149 -8.58 -16.05 -2.01
CA LEU A 149 -8.35 -15.92 -3.45
C LEU A 149 -8.54 -17.24 -4.22
N ALA A 150 -8.71 -18.37 -3.53
CA ALA A 150 -8.91 -19.66 -4.16
C ALA A 150 -10.15 -19.65 -5.07
N GLY A 151 -9.95 -19.77 -6.38
CA GLY A 151 -11.01 -19.73 -7.39
C GLY A 151 -11.65 -18.35 -7.58
N ARG A 152 -10.99 -17.27 -7.15
CA ARG A 152 -11.46 -15.90 -7.29
C ARG A 152 -10.36 -15.00 -7.87
N ASP A 153 -10.78 -13.98 -8.61
CA ASP A 153 -9.86 -12.96 -9.12
C ASP A 153 -9.52 -11.90 -8.07
N TRP A 154 -10.47 -11.57 -7.17
CA TRP A 154 -10.39 -10.49 -6.20
C TRP A 154 -10.91 -10.90 -4.83
N LEU A 155 -10.44 -10.21 -3.78
CA LEU A 155 -10.73 -10.54 -2.36
C LEU A 155 -12.21 -10.46 -1.99
N GLU A 156 -12.96 -9.49 -2.55
CA GLU A 156 -14.40 -9.31 -2.28
C GLU A 156 -15.28 -9.64 -3.50
N GLY A 157 -14.76 -10.43 -4.46
CA GLY A 157 -15.46 -10.79 -5.68
C GLY A 157 -15.18 -9.82 -6.82
N ASP A 158 -15.39 -8.53 -6.61
CA ASP A 158 -14.98 -7.44 -7.50
C ASP A 158 -13.69 -6.81 -7.02
N PHE A 159 -12.98 -6.12 -7.94
CA PHE A 159 -11.79 -5.35 -7.61
C PHE A 159 -12.15 -4.16 -6.73
N THR A 160 -11.53 -4.04 -5.56
CA THR A 160 -11.84 -3.01 -4.56
C THR A 160 -10.58 -2.49 -3.86
N LEU A 161 -10.79 -1.57 -2.90
CA LEU A 161 -9.72 -1.12 -1.99
C LEU A 161 -9.09 -2.26 -1.19
N ALA A 162 -9.80 -3.38 -1.00
CA ALA A 162 -9.25 -4.57 -0.35
C ALA A 162 -8.01 -5.07 -1.11
N ASP A 163 -8.09 -5.15 -2.43
CA ASP A 163 -6.99 -5.60 -3.28
C ASP A 163 -5.84 -4.58 -3.30
N ILE A 164 -6.16 -3.29 -3.49
CA ILE A 164 -5.17 -2.21 -3.48
C ILE A 164 -4.36 -2.18 -2.17
N ALA A 165 -4.97 -2.54 -1.05
CA ALA A 165 -4.33 -2.45 0.25
C ALA A 165 -3.08 -3.34 0.38
N PHE A 166 -3.08 -4.53 -0.20
CA PHE A 166 -2.00 -5.51 -0.05
C PHE A 166 -0.90 -5.39 -1.11
N ALA A 167 -1.27 -5.08 -2.36
CA ALA A 167 -0.38 -5.18 -3.51
C ALA A 167 0.98 -4.48 -3.32
N PRO A 168 1.09 -3.23 -2.83
CA PRO A 168 2.39 -2.57 -2.71
C PRO A 168 3.35 -3.26 -1.73
N HIS A 169 2.85 -3.81 -0.63
CA HIS A 169 3.70 -4.45 0.36
C HIS A 169 4.08 -5.88 -0.03
N LEU A 170 3.18 -6.62 -0.68
CA LEU A 170 3.50 -7.93 -1.24
C LEU A 170 4.49 -7.80 -2.40
N TRP A 171 4.30 -6.81 -3.28
CA TRP A 171 5.28 -6.51 -4.31
C TRP A 171 6.67 -6.20 -3.72
N LEU A 172 6.75 -5.39 -2.66
CA LEU A 172 8.02 -5.04 -2.02
C LEU A 172 8.79 -6.25 -1.47
N ILE A 173 8.11 -7.24 -0.91
CA ILE A 173 8.79 -8.46 -0.44
C ILE A 173 9.21 -9.36 -1.59
N VAL A 174 8.42 -9.45 -2.67
CA VAL A 174 8.76 -10.21 -3.87
C VAL A 174 9.95 -9.58 -4.60
N ASP A 175 9.96 -8.24 -4.78
CA ASP A 175 11.10 -7.48 -5.30
C ASP A 175 12.37 -7.67 -4.45
N ALA A 176 12.19 -7.94 -3.17
CA ALA A 176 13.27 -8.27 -2.22
C ALA A 176 13.62 -9.77 -2.14
N GLY A 177 13.08 -10.60 -3.04
CA GLY A 177 13.40 -12.01 -3.18
C GLY A 177 12.57 -12.98 -2.32
N PHE A 178 11.39 -12.55 -1.82
CA PHE A 178 10.48 -13.45 -1.13
C PHE A 178 9.75 -14.35 -2.14
N ASP A 179 9.73 -15.66 -1.88
CA ASP A 179 9.10 -16.66 -2.74
C ASP A 179 7.61 -16.81 -2.40
N LEU A 180 6.73 -16.50 -3.35
CA LEU A 180 5.28 -16.71 -3.25
C LEU A 180 4.81 -18.03 -3.87
N SER A 181 5.68 -18.85 -4.46
CA SER A 181 5.31 -20.12 -5.09
C SER A 181 4.50 -21.09 -4.21
N PRO A 182 4.64 -21.09 -2.85
CA PRO A 182 3.76 -21.86 -1.98
C PRO A 182 2.32 -21.34 -1.89
N TYR A 183 2.03 -20.16 -2.46
CA TYR A 183 0.73 -19.47 -2.41
C TYR A 183 0.27 -19.07 -3.81
N PRO A 184 -0.08 -20.05 -4.69
CA PRO A 184 -0.31 -19.81 -6.10
C PRO A 184 -1.49 -18.88 -6.41
N ALA A 185 -2.53 -18.84 -5.56
CA ALA A 185 -3.65 -17.92 -5.74
C ALA A 185 -3.24 -16.46 -5.42
N VAL A 186 -2.42 -16.26 -4.39
CA VAL A 186 -1.84 -14.94 -4.05
C VAL A 186 -0.87 -14.48 -5.13
N ASP A 187 -0.02 -15.38 -5.63
CA ASP A 187 0.96 -15.07 -6.69
C ASP A 187 0.25 -14.63 -7.98
N ALA A 188 -0.70 -15.43 -8.47
CA ALA A 188 -1.51 -15.10 -9.65
C ALA A 188 -2.36 -13.83 -9.46
N TRP A 189 -2.85 -13.58 -8.25
CA TRP A 189 -3.56 -12.34 -7.92
C TRP A 189 -2.58 -11.14 -7.95
N LEU A 190 -1.39 -11.28 -7.40
CA LEU A 190 -0.39 -10.21 -7.43
C LEU A 190 -0.01 -9.85 -8.87
N ASP A 191 0.19 -10.83 -9.74
CA ASP A 191 0.44 -10.59 -11.16
C ASP A 191 -0.68 -9.77 -11.82
N ARG A 192 -1.97 -10.09 -11.53
CA ARG A 192 -3.10 -9.29 -12.00
C ARG A 192 -3.06 -7.85 -11.48
N MET A 193 -2.69 -7.66 -10.22
CA MET A 193 -2.52 -6.33 -9.63
C MET A 193 -1.42 -5.53 -10.35
N LEU A 194 -0.28 -6.16 -10.61
CA LEU A 194 0.87 -5.52 -11.23
C LEU A 194 0.67 -5.22 -12.72
N ALA A 195 -0.21 -5.95 -13.39
CA ALA A 195 -0.57 -5.72 -14.78
C ALA A 195 -1.44 -4.46 -14.99
N ARG A 196 -2.03 -3.90 -13.93
CA ARG A 196 -2.93 -2.74 -14.02
C ARG A 196 -2.16 -1.46 -14.42
N PRO A 197 -2.70 -0.65 -15.35
CA PRO A 197 -2.06 0.61 -15.77
C PRO A 197 -1.81 1.57 -14.60
N ALA A 198 -2.74 1.65 -13.65
CA ALA A 198 -2.61 2.48 -12.46
C ALA A 198 -1.44 2.03 -11.56
N TRP A 199 -1.18 0.71 -11.45
CA TRP A 199 0.00 0.22 -10.74
C TRP A 199 1.29 0.68 -11.43
N ARG A 200 1.40 0.56 -12.77
CA ARG A 200 2.59 0.99 -13.51
C ARG A 200 2.92 2.45 -13.23
N ARG A 201 1.91 3.34 -13.36
CA ARG A 201 2.07 4.79 -13.04
C ARG A 201 2.51 5.00 -11.60
N THR A 202 1.94 4.24 -10.66
CA THR A 202 2.31 4.30 -9.24
C THR A 202 3.76 3.89 -9.03
N ALA A 203 4.18 2.78 -9.61
CA ALA A 203 5.53 2.23 -9.45
C ALA A 203 6.60 3.16 -10.05
N GLU A 204 6.31 3.81 -11.20
CA GLU A 204 7.17 4.84 -11.79
C GLU A 204 7.43 6.01 -10.83
N MET A 205 6.39 6.47 -10.14
CA MET A 205 6.51 7.60 -9.22
C MET A 205 7.21 7.24 -7.91
N VAL A 206 6.94 6.04 -7.38
CA VAL A 206 7.38 5.66 -6.03
C VAL A 206 8.66 4.84 -6.04
N PHE A 207 8.83 3.94 -7.00
CA PHE A 207 9.87 2.92 -6.94
C PHE A 207 10.91 3.02 -8.07
N TRP A 208 10.52 3.38 -9.29
CA TRP A 208 11.42 3.30 -10.45
C TRP A 208 12.12 4.61 -10.80
N GLY A 209 11.60 5.73 -10.35
CA GLY A 209 12.19 7.07 -10.56
C GLY A 209 13.28 7.44 -9.52
N VAL A 210 13.96 6.45 -8.91
CA VAL A 210 14.97 6.66 -7.84
C VAL A 210 16.32 6.18 -8.32
#